data_b784498f5d0fc7220f94209112a6676a
#
_entry.id   b784498f5d0fc7220f94209112a6676a
#
_cell.length_a   1.000
_cell.length_b   1.000
_cell.length_c   1.000
_cell.angle_alpha   90.00
_cell.angle_beta   90.00
_cell.angle_gamma   90.00
#
_symmetry.space_group_name_H-M   'P 1'
#
loop_
_entity.id
_entity.type
_entity.pdbx_description
1 polymer ?
#
loop_
_entity_poly.entity_id
_entity_poly.type
_entity_poly.pdbx_seq_one_letter_code
_entity_poly.pdbx_strand_id
1 'polypeptide(L)'
;MRLSRDDILKAEDTTPEEVPVPEWGGTVLVRGMTGKERDQFEVSLAEESAGAVQVQRGRAGGRPPGRNLVNMRAKIVARCVVDDDGNRLFSDADITALGEKSGAPIDRIFTVAARLSGMGEEDAETMAANFAEADGAPSSSASQETSARPRKGSSPR
;
A
#
# COMPACT_ATOMS: atom_id res chain seq x y z
N MET A 1 -26.07 -16.48 20.28
CA MET A 1 -25.15 -16.90 21.36
C MET A 1 -24.16 -15.77 21.63
N ARG A 2 -23.94 -15.40 22.89
CA ARG A 2 -22.95 -14.38 23.24
C ARG A 2 -21.68 -15.07 23.70
N LEU A 3 -20.54 -14.64 23.20
CA LEU A 3 -19.23 -15.17 23.60
C LEU A 3 -18.81 -14.59 24.95
N SER A 4 -18.20 -15.42 25.80
CA SER A 4 -17.54 -14.97 27.02
C SER A 4 -16.15 -14.41 26.69
N ARG A 5 -15.53 -13.70 27.67
CA ARG A 5 -14.15 -13.23 27.56
C ARG A 5 -13.18 -14.37 27.25
N ASP A 6 -13.38 -15.51 27.91
CA ASP A 6 -12.46 -16.65 27.75
C ASP A 6 -12.63 -17.35 26.40
N ASP A 7 -13.85 -17.37 25.86
CA ASP A 7 -14.11 -17.87 24.51
C ASP A 7 -13.41 -17.01 23.47
N ILE A 8 -13.46 -15.67 23.63
CA ILE A 8 -12.80 -14.72 22.71
C ILE A 8 -11.28 -14.87 22.78
N LEU A 9 -10.70 -14.94 23.99
CA LEU A 9 -9.25 -15.02 24.15
C LEU A 9 -8.65 -16.36 23.71
N LYS A 10 -9.45 -17.41 23.63
CA LYS A 10 -9.05 -18.74 23.16
C LYS A 10 -9.34 -18.97 21.68
N ALA A 11 -10.07 -18.07 21.04
CA ALA A 11 -10.41 -18.21 19.63
C ALA A 11 -9.14 -18.14 18.75
N GLU A 12 -8.96 -19.16 17.92
CA GLU A 12 -7.93 -19.15 16.86
C GLU A 12 -8.55 -18.50 15.61
N ASP A 13 -8.40 -17.18 15.49
CA ASP A 13 -9.01 -16.36 14.44
C ASP A 13 -8.01 -15.93 13.33
N THR A 14 -6.75 -16.33 13.46
CA THR A 14 -5.71 -16.06 12.45
C THR A 14 -5.36 -17.30 11.62
N THR A 15 -6.37 -17.94 11.04
CA THR A 15 -6.16 -19.15 10.21
C THR A 15 -5.37 -18.80 8.96
N PRO A 16 -4.23 -19.49 8.69
CA PRO A 16 -3.46 -19.26 7.48
C PRO A 16 -4.13 -19.89 6.26
N GLU A 17 -3.83 -19.33 5.09
CA GLU A 17 -4.27 -19.82 3.78
C GLU A 17 -3.06 -20.11 2.90
N GLU A 18 -3.08 -21.23 2.18
CA GLU A 18 -2.04 -21.58 1.20
C GLU A 18 -2.23 -20.75 -0.08
N VAL A 19 -1.15 -20.08 -0.49
CA VAL A 19 -1.11 -19.30 -1.73
C VAL A 19 -0.09 -19.90 -2.68
N PRO A 20 -0.52 -20.39 -3.87
CA PRO A 20 0.41 -20.92 -4.85
C PRO A 20 1.23 -19.80 -5.50
N VAL A 21 2.53 -19.99 -5.54
CA VAL A 21 3.50 -19.07 -6.14
C VAL A 21 4.37 -19.84 -7.12
N PRO A 22 3.85 -20.14 -8.33
CA PRO A 22 4.56 -20.94 -9.32
C PRO A 22 5.88 -20.29 -9.74
N GLU A 23 5.99 -18.97 -9.68
CA GLU A 23 7.22 -18.22 -9.97
C GLU A 23 8.36 -18.56 -8.99
N TRP A 24 8.02 -18.99 -7.78
CA TRP A 24 8.98 -19.43 -6.75
C TRP A 24 9.03 -20.95 -6.60
N GLY A 25 8.23 -21.67 -7.40
CA GLY A 25 8.24 -23.13 -7.45
C GLY A 25 7.50 -23.84 -6.31
N GLY A 26 6.59 -23.13 -5.61
CA GLY A 26 5.88 -23.74 -4.48
C GLY A 26 4.66 -22.95 -4.01
N THR A 27 4.27 -23.19 -2.77
CA THR A 27 3.22 -22.48 -2.05
C THR A 27 3.80 -21.77 -0.85
N VAL A 28 3.13 -20.71 -0.40
CA VAL A 28 3.44 -20.03 0.86
C VAL A 28 2.19 -20.01 1.74
N LEU A 29 2.38 -20.07 3.06
CA LEU A 29 1.30 -19.87 4.02
C LEU A 29 1.17 -18.39 4.34
N VAL A 30 -0.04 -17.85 4.21
CA VAL A 30 -0.34 -16.44 4.45
C VAL A 30 -1.42 -16.35 5.51
N ARG A 31 -1.17 -15.63 6.58
CA ARG A 31 -2.18 -15.29 7.61
C ARG A 31 -2.47 -13.81 7.65
N GLY A 32 -3.58 -13.43 8.26
CA GLY A 32 -3.85 -12.05 8.58
C GLY A 32 -2.92 -11.51 9.67
N MET A 33 -2.73 -10.19 9.70
CA MET A 33 -2.08 -9.52 10.81
C MET A 33 -2.97 -9.55 12.05
N THR A 34 -2.37 -9.77 13.21
CA THR A 34 -3.04 -9.52 14.48
C THR A 34 -3.28 -8.03 14.67
N GLY A 35 -4.21 -7.63 15.56
CA GLY A 35 -4.44 -6.23 15.89
C GLY A 35 -3.16 -5.48 16.27
N LYS A 36 -2.32 -6.11 17.10
CA LYS A 36 -1.01 -5.56 17.48
C LYS A 36 -0.08 -5.35 16.29
N GLU A 37 0.01 -6.32 15.40
CA GLU A 37 0.85 -6.21 14.18
C GLU A 37 0.36 -5.12 13.24
N ARG A 38 -0.97 -4.96 13.14
CA ARG A 38 -1.58 -3.89 12.36
C ARG A 38 -1.25 -2.51 12.93
N ASP A 39 -1.41 -2.33 14.25
CA ASP A 39 -1.06 -1.08 14.93
C ASP A 39 0.43 -0.74 14.72
N GLN A 40 1.33 -1.71 14.88
CA GLN A 40 2.76 -1.54 14.64
C GLN A 40 3.07 -1.18 13.19
N PHE A 41 2.34 -1.75 12.24
CA PHE A 41 2.48 -1.42 10.83
C PHE A 41 2.07 0.03 10.56
N GLU A 42 0.93 0.46 11.09
CA GLU A 42 0.44 1.83 10.94
C GLU A 42 1.40 2.86 11.54
N VAL A 43 1.97 2.57 12.72
CA VAL A 43 3.00 3.40 13.36
C VAL A 43 4.24 3.50 12.47
N SER A 44 4.72 2.37 11.92
CA SER A 44 5.90 2.38 11.04
C SER A 44 5.72 3.25 9.79
N LEU A 45 4.50 3.26 9.22
CA LEU A 45 4.17 4.13 8.09
C LEU A 45 4.14 5.61 8.47
N ALA A 46 3.61 5.92 9.65
CA ALA A 46 3.56 7.30 10.15
C ALA A 46 4.98 7.85 10.41
N GLU A 47 5.86 7.05 11.01
CA GLU A 47 7.25 7.43 11.29
C GLU A 47 8.05 7.67 10.01
N GLU A 48 7.92 6.79 9.00
CA GLU A 48 8.56 6.97 7.70
C GLU A 48 8.07 8.23 6.98
N SER A 49 6.77 8.51 7.06
CA SER A 49 6.18 9.72 6.50
C SER A 49 6.69 10.98 7.21
N ALA A 50 6.82 10.95 8.54
CA ALA A 50 7.35 12.05 9.34
C ALA A 50 8.84 12.30 9.04
N GLY A 51 9.66 11.25 8.89
CA GLY A 51 11.05 11.34 8.49
C GLY A 51 11.24 11.98 7.12
N ALA A 52 10.40 11.62 6.15
CA ALA A 52 10.40 12.21 4.82
C ALA A 52 10.06 13.71 4.83
N VAL A 53 9.12 14.15 5.69
CA VAL A 53 8.79 15.57 5.89
C VAL A 53 9.97 16.36 6.42
N GLN A 54 10.75 15.79 7.34
CA GLN A 54 11.87 16.46 7.98
C GLN A 54 13.04 16.68 7.01
N VAL A 55 13.30 15.72 6.12
CA VAL A 55 14.32 15.84 5.07
C VAL A 55 13.97 16.91 4.04
N GLN A 56 12.68 17.09 3.71
CA GLN A 56 12.23 18.09 2.75
C GLN A 56 12.10 19.52 3.31
N ARG A 57 11.93 19.70 4.61
CA ARG A 57 11.94 21.05 5.25
C ARG A 57 13.28 21.78 5.05
N GLY A 58 14.35 21.06 4.76
CA GLY A 58 15.64 21.65 4.37
C GLY A 58 15.73 22.11 2.92
N ARG A 59 14.74 21.81 2.06
CA ARG A 59 14.67 22.23 0.67
C ARG A 59 13.46 23.13 0.46
N ALA A 60 13.71 24.44 0.37
CA ALA A 60 12.67 25.43 0.11
C ALA A 60 11.95 25.14 -1.22
N GLY A 61 10.63 24.94 -1.17
CA GLY A 61 9.77 24.84 -2.35
C GLY A 61 9.25 23.46 -2.75
N GLY A 62 9.39 22.44 -1.91
CA GLY A 62 8.92 21.08 -2.20
C GLY A 62 7.41 20.89 -1.91
N ARG A 63 6.71 20.19 -2.82
CA ARG A 63 5.39 19.59 -2.59
C ARG A 63 5.42 18.77 -1.28
N PRO A 64 4.35 18.78 -0.46
CA PRO A 64 4.33 17.95 0.73
C PRO A 64 4.61 16.47 0.34
N PRO A 65 5.48 15.78 1.09
CA PRO A 65 5.81 14.41 0.76
C PRO A 65 4.53 13.57 0.86
N GLY A 66 4.19 12.92 -0.25
CA GLY A 66 3.24 11.84 -0.23
C GLY A 66 3.70 10.75 0.74
N ARG A 67 2.78 9.91 1.22
CA ARG A 67 3.16 8.72 2.00
C ARG A 67 4.26 7.96 1.26
N ASN A 68 5.33 7.61 1.96
CA ASN A 68 6.36 6.76 1.37
C ASN A 68 5.79 5.34 1.22
N LEU A 69 5.31 5.04 0.02
CA LEU A 69 4.70 3.75 -0.30
C LEU A 69 5.71 2.74 -0.86
N VAL A 70 6.99 3.11 -0.95
CA VAL A 70 8.05 2.20 -1.39
C VAL A 70 8.06 0.95 -0.50
N ASN A 71 8.06 -0.21 -1.14
CA ASN A 71 8.00 -1.51 -0.47
C ASN A 71 6.77 -1.76 0.43
N MET A 72 5.70 -0.99 0.31
CA MET A 72 4.48 -1.16 1.10
C MET A 72 3.94 -2.60 1.02
N ARG A 73 3.81 -3.15 -0.18
CA ARG A 73 3.34 -4.52 -0.39
C ARG A 73 4.29 -5.53 0.23
N ALA A 74 5.60 -5.35 0.04
CA ALA A 74 6.62 -6.20 0.62
C ALA A 74 6.59 -6.16 2.16
N LYS A 75 6.27 -5.02 2.77
CA LYS A 75 6.10 -4.88 4.23
C LYS A 75 4.93 -5.70 4.75
N ILE A 76 3.80 -5.70 4.06
CA ILE A 76 2.64 -6.50 4.42
C ILE A 76 2.94 -7.99 4.20
N VAL A 77 3.51 -8.36 3.07
CA VAL A 77 3.93 -9.74 2.77
C VAL A 77 4.88 -10.27 3.84
N ALA A 78 5.89 -9.50 4.23
CA ALA A 78 6.85 -9.89 5.27
C ALA A 78 6.20 -10.17 6.65
N ARG A 79 5.07 -9.51 6.94
CA ARG A 79 4.34 -9.71 8.20
C ARG A 79 3.36 -10.87 8.16
N CYS A 80 2.84 -11.18 6.97
CA CYS A 80 1.74 -12.12 6.81
C CYS A 80 2.18 -13.52 6.35
N VAL A 81 3.34 -13.66 5.71
CA VAL A 81 3.87 -14.97 5.32
C VAL A 81 4.49 -15.66 6.54
N VAL A 82 4.03 -16.88 6.80
CA VAL A 82 4.40 -17.67 7.97
C VAL A 82 4.92 -19.06 7.58
N ASP A 83 5.60 -19.68 8.52
CA ASP A 83 5.97 -21.11 8.44
C ASP A 83 4.82 -22.01 8.95
N ASP A 84 5.06 -23.33 8.95
CA ASP A 84 4.08 -24.33 9.41
C ASP A 84 3.72 -24.19 10.90
N ASP A 85 4.58 -23.56 11.69
CA ASP A 85 4.38 -23.29 13.11
C ASP A 85 3.64 -21.93 13.36
N GLY A 86 3.33 -21.19 12.29
CA GLY A 86 2.65 -19.88 12.35
C GLY A 86 3.58 -18.71 12.67
N ASN A 87 4.90 -18.90 12.69
CA ASN A 87 5.86 -17.83 12.89
C ASN A 87 6.13 -17.08 11.59
N ARG A 88 6.44 -15.78 11.68
CA ARG A 88 6.82 -14.99 10.51
C ARG A 88 8.05 -15.60 9.81
N LEU A 89 7.91 -15.86 8.51
CA LEU A 89 8.98 -16.37 7.68
C LEU A 89 10.05 -15.30 7.37
N PHE A 90 9.64 -14.04 7.27
CA PHE A 90 10.50 -12.90 6.93
C PHE A 90 10.60 -11.92 8.11
N SER A 91 11.79 -11.38 8.29
CA SER A 91 12.07 -10.27 9.20
C SER A 91 11.86 -8.91 8.50
N ASP A 92 11.89 -7.83 9.25
CA ASP A 92 11.83 -6.48 8.67
C ASP A 92 13.09 -6.15 7.83
N ALA A 93 14.22 -6.83 8.08
CA ALA A 93 15.43 -6.71 7.26
C ALA A 93 15.28 -7.28 5.85
N ASP A 94 14.33 -8.20 5.64
CA ASP A 94 14.10 -8.86 4.36
C ASP A 94 13.17 -8.05 3.42
N ILE A 95 12.55 -6.98 3.91
CA ILE A 95 11.57 -6.18 3.16
C ILE A 95 12.17 -5.64 1.85
N THR A 96 13.39 -5.14 1.89
CA THR A 96 14.05 -4.61 0.68
C THR A 96 14.27 -5.71 -0.35
N ALA A 97 14.76 -6.87 0.08
CA ALA A 97 14.98 -8.01 -0.81
C ALA A 97 13.67 -8.56 -1.38
N LEU A 98 12.58 -8.55 -0.59
CA LEU A 98 11.24 -8.88 -1.07
C LEU A 98 10.73 -7.87 -2.10
N GLY A 99 11.00 -6.59 -1.88
CA GLY A 99 10.62 -5.52 -2.81
C GLY A 99 11.32 -5.59 -4.17
N GLU A 100 12.47 -6.25 -4.24
CA GLU A 100 13.21 -6.52 -5.50
C GLU A 100 12.70 -7.75 -6.27
N LYS A 101 11.79 -8.53 -5.68
CA LYS A 101 11.16 -9.65 -6.37
C LYS A 101 10.14 -9.19 -7.40
N SER A 102 9.80 -10.09 -8.33
CA SER A 102 8.74 -9.84 -9.32
C SER A 102 7.44 -9.38 -8.65
N GLY A 103 6.78 -8.40 -9.25
CA GLY A 103 5.55 -7.84 -8.71
C GLY A 103 4.38 -8.82 -8.65
N ALA A 104 4.24 -9.70 -9.64
CA ALA A 104 3.09 -10.61 -9.73
C ALA A 104 2.93 -11.54 -8.51
N PRO A 105 3.95 -12.27 -8.03
CA PRO A 105 3.84 -13.06 -6.81
C PRO A 105 3.62 -12.19 -5.57
N ILE A 106 4.29 -11.04 -5.45
CA ILE A 106 4.11 -10.11 -4.34
C ILE A 106 2.67 -9.61 -4.29
N ASP A 107 2.08 -9.22 -5.42
CA ASP A 107 0.68 -8.76 -5.51
C ASP A 107 -0.32 -9.85 -5.14
N ARG A 108 -0.09 -11.08 -5.59
CA ARG A 108 -0.95 -12.23 -5.27
C ARG A 108 -0.98 -12.49 -3.78
N ILE A 109 0.19 -12.54 -3.14
CA ILE A 109 0.32 -12.75 -1.69
C ILE A 109 -0.27 -11.55 -0.92
N PHE A 110 0.01 -10.33 -1.37
CA PHE A 110 -0.52 -9.10 -0.77
C PHE A 110 -2.05 -9.07 -0.77
N THR A 111 -2.71 -9.46 -1.86
CA THR A 111 -4.18 -9.48 -1.95
C THR A 111 -4.78 -10.41 -0.90
N VAL A 112 -4.22 -11.60 -0.72
CA VAL A 112 -4.67 -12.55 0.29
C VAL A 112 -4.39 -12.02 1.70
N ALA A 113 -3.18 -11.50 1.93
CA ALA A 113 -2.77 -10.93 3.21
C ALA A 113 -3.66 -9.75 3.64
N ALA A 114 -3.99 -8.84 2.72
CA ALA A 114 -4.88 -7.71 2.97
C ALA A 114 -6.28 -8.17 3.35
N ARG A 115 -6.85 -9.11 2.59
CA ARG A 115 -8.17 -9.70 2.87
C ARG A 115 -8.21 -10.36 4.24
N LEU A 116 -7.24 -11.20 4.56
CA LEU A 116 -7.16 -11.91 5.85
C LEU A 116 -6.89 -10.96 7.03
N SER A 117 -6.26 -9.81 6.79
CA SER A 117 -6.03 -8.78 7.79
C SER A 117 -7.23 -7.86 8.03
N GLY A 118 -8.36 -8.11 7.35
CA GLY A 118 -9.56 -7.26 7.46
C GLY A 118 -9.34 -5.86 6.87
N MET A 119 -8.37 -5.69 5.98
CA MET A 119 -8.27 -4.51 5.14
C MET A 119 -9.34 -4.64 4.07
N GLY A 120 -10.29 -3.71 4.02
CA GLY A 120 -11.36 -3.71 3.03
C GLY A 120 -10.79 -3.65 1.61
N GLU A 121 -11.57 -4.11 0.64
CA GLU A 121 -11.20 -3.97 -0.78
C GLU A 121 -10.94 -2.49 -1.12
N GLU A 122 -11.71 -1.57 -0.54
CA GLU A 122 -11.50 -0.12 -0.67
C GLU A 122 -10.15 0.35 -0.11
N ASP A 123 -9.68 -0.22 1.00
CA ASP A 123 -8.36 0.11 1.57
C ASP A 123 -7.25 -0.44 0.67
N ALA A 124 -7.41 -1.66 0.16
CA ALA A 124 -6.46 -2.29 -0.75
C ALA A 124 -6.47 -1.59 -2.13
N GLU A 125 -7.63 -1.19 -2.65
CA GLU A 125 -7.77 -0.43 -3.88
C GLU A 125 -7.22 1.00 -3.73
N THR A 126 -7.49 1.66 -2.61
CA THR A 126 -6.93 3.00 -2.31
C THR A 126 -5.41 2.94 -2.19
N MET A 127 -4.86 1.89 -1.59
CA MET A 127 -3.43 1.64 -1.57
C MET A 127 -2.89 1.38 -2.98
N ALA A 128 -3.59 0.59 -3.81
CA ALA A 128 -3.20 0.28 -5.18
C ALA A 128 -3.32 1.51 -6.11
N ALA A 129 -4.39 2.30 -5.98
CA ALA A 129 -4.61 3.52 -6.77
C ALA A 129 -3.55 4.59 -6.48
N ASN A 130 -3.14 4.74 -5.22
CA ASN A 130 -2.05 5.64 -4.85
C ASN A 130 -0.69 5.21 -5.46
N PHE A 131 -0.53 3.93 -5.85
CA PHE A 131 0.62 3.44 -6.59
C PHE A 131 0.55 3.80 -8.08
N ALA A 132 -0.64 3.71 -8.70
CA ALA A 132 -0.83 4.02 -10.12
C ALA A 132 -0.59 5.51 -10.45
N GLU A 133 -0.90 6.42 -9.52
CA GLU A 133 -0.65 7.85 -9.68
C GLU A 133 0.83 8.25 -9.54
N ALA A 134 1.65 7.41 -8.90
CA ALA A 134 3.07 7.68 -8.76
C ALA A 134 3.87 7.38 -10.04
N ASP A 135 3.37 6.47 -10.91
CA ASP A 135 4.04 6.04 -12.15
C ASP A 135 3.50 6.71 -13.43
N GLY A 136 2.43 7.46 -13.35
CA GLY A 136 1.77 8.07 -14.50
C GLY A 136 1.49 9.56 -14.32
N ALA A 137 2.41 10.43 -14.72
CA ALA A 137 2.06 11.82 -14.97
C ALA A 137 1.18 11.89 -16.22
N PRO A 138 -0.11 12.27 -16.14
CA PRO A 138 -0.89 12.52 -17.32
C PRO A 138 -0.43 13.83 -17.93
N SER A 139 0.16 13.73 -19.12
CA SER A 139 0.32 14.84 -20.04
C SER A 139 -1.07 15.33 -20.47
N SER A 140 -1.66 16.25 -19.72
CA SER A 140 -2.87 16.93 -20.16
C SER A 140 -2.48 18.11 -21.04
N SER A 141 -2.45 17.88 -22.33
CA SER A 141 -2.52 18.95 -23.32
C SER A 141 -3.93 19.55 -23.29
N ALA A 142 -4.11 20.58 -22.50
CA ALA A 142 -5.29 21.42 -22.60
C ALA A 142 -5.15 22.32 -23.83
N SER A 143 -5.88 21.99 -24.89
CA SER A 143 -6.13 22.89 -26.01
C SER A 143 -6.90 24.10 -25.51
N GLN A 144 -6.24 25.24 -25.47
CA GLN A 144 -6.92 26.53 -25.31
C GLN A 144 -7.54 26.90 -26.65
N GLU A 145 -8.87 26.79 -26.72
CA GLU A 145 -9.66 27.48 -27.72
C GLU A 145 -9.61 28.98 -27.46
N THR A 146 -8.87 29.69 -28.26
CA THR A 146 -8.91 31.15 -28.35
C THR A 146 -10.18 31.58 -29.09
N SER A 147 -11.20 31.95 -28.36
CA SER A 147 -12.36 32.60 -28.90
C SER A 147 -12.00 34.07 -29.28
N ALA A 148 -11.84 34.30 -30.55
CA ALA A 148 -11.63 35.62 -31.12
C ALA A 148 -12.93 36.39 -31.09
N ARG A 149 -12.94 37.50 -30.37
CA ARG A 149 -14.04 38.49 -30.34
C ARG A 149 -13.80 39.53 -31.44
N PRO A 150 -14.71 39.76 -32.37
CA PRO A 150 -14.55 40.80 -33.40
C PRO A 150 -14.76 42.20 -32.80
N ARG A 151 -13.80 43.08 -32.99
CA ARG A 151 -13.95 44.50 -32.73
C ARG A 151 -14.77 45.12 -33.85
N LYS A 152 -15.89 45.70 -33.48
CA LYS A 152 -16.71 46.57 -34.32
C LYS A 152 -16.10 47.97 -34.35
N GLY A 153 -15.69 48.41 -35.51
CA GLY A 153 -15.21 49.75 -35.73
C GLY A 153 -16.32 50.77 -35.70
N SER A 154 -15.96 51.98 -35.33
CA SER A 154 -16.73 53.15 -35.60
C SER A 154 -15.77 54.32 -35.80
N SER A 155 -15.68 54.81 -37.00
CA SER A 155 -15.25 56.13 -37.43
C SER A 155 -16.51 56.96 -37.73
N PRO A 156 -16.48 58.21 -38.05
CA PRO A 156 -15.54 59.31 -37.83
C PRO A 156 -16.30 60.64 -37.41
N ARG A 157 -15.58 61.58 -36.93
CA ARG A 157 -15.59 63.01 -37.37
C ARG A 157 -14.74 63.84 -36.45
#